data_f8add526cf455c6571d6fe10bceef3ee
#
_entry.id   f8add526cf455c6571d6fe10bceef3ee
#
_cell.length_a   1.000
_cell.length_b   1.000
_cell.length_c   1.000
_cell.angle_alpha   90.00
_cell.angle_beta   90.00
_cell.angle_gamma   90.00
#
_symmetry.space_group_name_H-M   'P 1'
#
loop_
_entity.id
_entity.type
_entity.pdbx_description
1 polymer ?
#
loop_
_entity_poly.entity_id
_entity_poly.type
_entity_poly.pdbx_seq_one_letter_code
_entity_poly.pdbx_strand_id
1 'polypeptide(L)'
;MQRVFMVFLKMRIFARNKILTHKSPMSFIADKVVMDGLTYDDVLLIPAYSEVLPKAVELSTKFSRNIDLKIPFVTAAMDTVTEAQMAIAIAREGGIGVIHKNMSIEEQARQVAIVKRAENGMIYDPVTIKRGSAVKDALDIMAEYKIGGIPVVDDEKYLVGIVTNRDLRFERDMTKRIDEVMTKDNIVTTTPGTDMETASKILQENKIEKLPVVDEKGKLIGLITYKDITKAKDKPM
;
A
#
# COMPACT_ATOMS: atom_id res chain seq x y z
N MET A 1 -21.67 21.78 -14.21
CA MET A 1 -22.38 20.48 -14.20
C MET A 1 -22.34 19.95 -15.63
N GLN A 2 -21.23 19.36 -16.05
CA GLN A 2 -21.07 18.82 -17.39
C GLN A 2 -21.19 17.31 -17.31
N ARG A 3 -22.26 16.76 -17.87
CA ARG A 3 -22.46 15.32 -18.04
C ARG A 3 -21.57 14.87 -19.19
N VAL A 4 -20.59 14.04 -18.89
CA VAL A 4 -19.91 13.25 -19.93
C VAL A 4 -20.94 12.26 -20.45
N PHE A 5 -21.49 12.51 -21.63
CA PHE A 5 -22.35 11.56 -22.32
C PHE A 5 -21.46 10.47 -22.91
N MET A 6 -21.48 9.32 -22.31
CA MET A 6 -20.93 8.10 -22.90
C MET A 6 -21.94 7.59 -23.92
N VAL A 7 -21.67 7.83 -25.21
CA VAL A 7 -22.49 7.29 -26.30
C VAL A 7 -21.96 5.92 -26.64
N PHE A 8 -22.71 4.90 -26.29
CA PHE A 8 -22.42 3.53 -26.68
C PHE A 8 -22.85 3.28 -28.13
N LEU A 9 -21.90 3.03 -29.01
CA LEU A 9 -22.17 2.54 -30.35
C LEU A 9 -22.40 1.03 -30.26
N LYS A 10 -23.64 0.56 -30.40
CA LYS A 10 -23.94 -0.85 -30.61
C LYS A 10 -23.32 -1.31 -31.92
N MET A 11 -22.15 -1.89 -31.88
CA MET A 11 -21.69 -2.72 -33.01
C MET A 11 -22.54 -4.00 -33.02
N ARG A 12 -23.48 -4.06 -33.94
CA ARG A 12 -24.11 -5.34 -34.31
C ARG A 12 -23.04 -6.18 -35.00
N ILE A 13 -22.47 -7.10 -34.30
CA ILE A 13 -21.73 -8.19 -34.91
C ILE A 13 -22.75 -9.05 -35.63
N PHE A 14 -22.81 -8.95 -36.96
CA PHE A 14 -23.50 -9.91 -37.80
C PHE A 14 -22.74 -11.23 -37.74
N ALA A 15 -22.91 -11.99 -36.68
CA ALA A 15 -22.69 -13.42 -36.74
C ALA A 15 -23.79 -13.99 -37.64
N ARG A 16 -23.45 -14.31 -38.88
CA ARG A 16 -24.30 -15.14 -39.77
C ARG A 16 -24.38 -16.54 -39.18
N ASN A 17 -25.14 -16.72 -38.14
CA ASN A 17 -25.58 -18.05 -37.75
C ASN A 17 -26.91 -18.33 -38.47
N LYS A 18 -26.84 -19.23 -39.45
CA LYS A 18 -28.03 -19.95 -39.94
C LYS A 18 -28.71 -20.56 -38.72
N ILE A 19 -29.83 -19.99 -38.34
CA ILE A 19 -30.71 -20.59 -37.37
C ILE A 19 -31.30 -21.83 -38.02
N LEU A 20 -30.74 -22.98 -37.72
CA LEU A 20 -31.42 -24.27 -37.90
C LEU A 20 -32.58 -24.30 -36.93
N THR A 21 -33.80 -24.25 -37.48
CA THR A 21 -35.06 -24.45 -36.77
C THR A 21 -35.16 -25.90 -36.31
N HIS A 22 -34.50 -26.25 -35.23
CA HIS A 22 -34.82 -27.42 -34.43
C HIS A 22 -35.34 -26.96 -33.07
N LYS A 23 -36.60 -27.20 -32.80
CA LYS A 23 -37.19 -27.10 -31.45
C LYS A 23 -36.46 -28.08 -30.54
N SER A 24 -35.47 -27.65 -29.85
CA SER A 24 -34.83 -28.34 -28.71
C SER A 24 -34.95 -27.44 -27.48
N PRO A 25 -34.91 -28.00 -26.27
CA PRO A 25 -35.30 -27.31 -25.03
C PRO A 25 -34.30 -26.24 -24.63
N MET A 26 -34.31 -25.12 -25.37
CA MET A 26 -33.48 -23.95 -25.08
C MET A 26 -34.08 -22.97 -24.04
N SER A 27 -35.21 -23.34 -23.43
CA SER A 27 -35.87 -22.47 -22.44
C SER A 27 -35.03 -22.24 -21.20
N PHE A 28 -34.21 -23.22 -20.79
CA PHE A 28 -33.42 -23.14 -19.56
C PHE A 28 -32.27 -22.14 -19.63
N ILE A 29 -31.72 -21.84 -20.81
CA ILE A 29 -30.66 -20.86 -21.01
C ILE A 29 -31.20 -19.47 -21.19
N ALA A 30 -32.33 -19.31 -21.92
CA ALA A 30 -32.95 -18.02 -22.17
C ALA A 30 -33.37 -17.31 -20.87
N ASP A 31 -33.88 -18.08 -19.89
CA ASP A 31 -34.27 -17.53 -18.58
C ASP A 31 -33.10 -17.09 -17.70
N LYS A 32 -31.87 -17.46 -18.05
CA LYS A 32 -30.67 -17.07 -17.31
C LYS A 32 -29.94 -15.86 -17.91
N VAL A 33 -30.28 -15.49 -19.13
CA VAL A 33 -29.71 -14.32 -19.80
C VAL A 33 -30.57 -13.10 -19.46
N VAL A 34 -30.10 -12.31 -18.51
CA VAL A 34 -30.83 -11.14 -17.97
C VAL A 34 -30.62 -9.89 -18.81
N MET A 35 -29.38 -9.75 -19.35
CA MET A 35 -28.98 -8.60 -20.17
C MET A 35 -27.72 -8.93 -20.99
N ASP A 36 -27.45 -8.11 -22.01
CA ASP A 36 -26.14 -8.13 -22.68
C ASP A 36 -25.08 -7.47 -21.80
N GLY A 37 -23.98 -8.16 -21.54
CA GLY A 37 -22.80 -7.61 -20.88
C GLY A 37 -21.78 -7.16 -21.93
N LEU A 38 -21.32 -5.92 -21.86
CA LEU A 38 -20.28 -5.39 -22.72
C LEU A 38 -18.96 -5.30 -21.96
N THR A 39 -17.88 -5.71 -22.63
CA THR A 39 -16.50 -5.51 -22.16
C THR A 39 -15.82 -4.38 -22.95
N TYR A 40 -14.64 -3.97 -22.55
CA TYR A 40 -13.87 -2.97 -23.31
C TYR A 40 -13.46 -3.47 -24.71
N ASP A 41 -13.41 -4.78 -24.92
CA ASP A 41 -13.15 -5.36 -26.23
C ASP A 41 -14.36 -5.26 -27.19
N ASP A 42 -15.55 -5.04 -26.63
CA ASP A 42 -16.81 -4.92 -27.38
C ASP A 42 -17.17 -3.49 -27.78
N VAL A 43 -16.45 -2.49 -27.22
CA VAL A 43 -16.82 -1.07 -27.37
C VAL A 43 -15.61 -0.19 -27.67
N LEU A 44 -15.87 0.88 -28.44
CA LEU A 44 -14.92 1.96 -28.67
C LEU A 44 -15.50 3.26 -28.13
N LEU A 45 -14.64 4.08 -27.51
CA LEU A 45 -14.99 5.45 -27.14
C LEU A 45 -14.92 6.35 -28.37
N ILE A 46 -16.01 7.01 -28.69
CA ILE A 46 -16.02 7.99 -29.77
C ILE A 46 -15.40 9.28 -29.23
N PRO A 47 -14.36 9.82 -29.90
CA PRO A 47 -13.81 11.12 -29.52
C PRO A 47 -14.89 12.21 -29.56
N ALA A 48 -14.90 13.03 -28.52
CA ALA A 48 -15.82 14.19 -28.44
C ALA A 48 -15.02 15.46 -28.24
N TYR A 49 -15.62 16.60 -28.61
CA TYR A 49 -15.03 17.90 -28.33
C TYR A 49 -14.90 18.11 -26.81
N SER A 50 -13.77 18.63 -26.37
CA SER A 50 -13.50 18.93 -24.97
C SER A 50 -12.72 20.23 -24.86
N GLU A 51 -13.10 21.08 -23.92
CA GLU A 51 -12.37 22.29 -23.52
C GLU A 51 -11.52 22.07 -22.26
N VAL A 52 -11.54 20.86 -21.71
CA VAL A 52 -10.81 20.51 -20.50
C VAL A 52 -9.40 20.04 -20.87
N LEU A 53 -8.40 20.75 -20.36
CA LEU A 53 -7.01 20.36 -20.51
C LEU A 53 -6.70 19.11 -19.64
N PRO A 54 -5.76 18.23 -20.05
CA PRO A 54 -5.42 17.03 -19.30
C PRO A 54 -5.06 17.27 -17.83
N LYS A 55 -4.47 18.43 -17.51
CA LYS A 55 -4.11 18.82 -16.14
C LYS A 55 -5.30 19.27 -15.29
N ALA A 56 -6.43 19.59 -15.92
CA ALA A 56 -7.63 20.09 -15.26
C ALA A 56 -8.74 19.03 -15.19
N VAL A 57 -8.43 17.78 -15.53
CA VAL A 57 -9.40 16.69 -15.49
C VAL A 57 -9.66 16.30 -14.03
N GLU A 58 -10.94 16.28 -13.64
CA GLU A 58 -11.38 15.73 -12.35
C GLU A 58 -11.57 14.22 -12.50
N LEU A 59 -10.78 13.44 -11.76
CA LEU A 59 -10.76 11.98 -11.82
C LEU A 59 -11.50 11.33 -10.66
N SER A 60 -11.96 12.10 -9.68
CA SER A 60 -12.66 11.55 -8.53
C SER A 60 -13.93 10.81 -8.92
N THR A 61 -14.16 9.69 -8.29
CA THR A 61 -15.31 8.81 -8.59
C THR A 61 -15.76 8.06 -7.35
N LYS A 62 -16.95 7.47 -7.42
CA LYS A 62 -17.46 6.59 -6.37
C LYS A 62 -17.19 5.13 -6.72
N PHE A 63 -16.53 4.42 -5.80
CA PHE A 63 -16.43 2.97 -5.85
C PHE A 63 -17.69 2.30 -5.29
N SER A 64 -18.20 2.83 -4.21
CA SER A 64 -19.46 2.38 -3.60
C SER A 64 -20.21 3.55 -2.98
N ARG A 65 -21.34 3.28 -2.32
CA ARG A 65 -22.18 4.31 -1.68
C ARG A 65 -21.36 5.24 -0.76
N ASN A 66 -20.42 4.68 0.00
CA ASN A 66 -19.69 5.37 1.05
C ASN A 66 -18.17 5.42 0.80
N ILE A 67 -17.70 5.03 -0.39
CA ILE A 67 -16.28 5.03 -0.74
C ILE A 67 -16.09 5.86 -1.98
N ASP A 68 -15.38 6.98 -1.83
CA ASP A 68 -14.94 7.85 -2.91
C ASP A 68 -13.46 7.55 -3.22
N LEU A 69 -13.12 7.56 -4.51
CA LEU A 69 -11.75 7.39 -5.01
C LEU A 69 -11.28 8.69 -5.64
N LYS A 70 -10.01 9.02 -5.49
CA LYS A 70 -9.37 10.16 -6.17
C LYS A 70 -9.05 9.86 -7.63
N ILE A 71 -8.78 8.59 -7.94
CA ILE A 71 -8.61 8.06 -9.29
C ILE A 71 -9.45 6.80 -9.46
N PRO A 72 -10.00 6.51 -10.65
CA PRO A 72 -10.91 5.39 -10.89
C PRO A 72 -10.18 4.06 -11.07
N PHE A 73 -9.22 3.74 -10.18
CA PHE A 73 -8.47 2.49 -10.23
C PHE A 73 -8.74 1.63 -9.02
N VAL A 74 -9.06 0.36 -9.29
CA VAL A 74 -9.28 -0.68 -8.28
C VAL A 74 -8.48 -1.91 -8.66
N THR A 75 -7.69 -2.45 -7.75
CA THR A 75 -6.99 -3.71 -8.01
C THR A 75 -7.89 -4.90 -7.68
N ALA A 76 -7.87 -5.91 -8.55
CA ALA A 76 -8.74 -7.08 -8.44
C ALA A 76 -8.41 -7.92 -7.19
N ALA A 77 -9.43 -8.53 -6.59
CA ALA A 77 -9.30 -9.46 -5.47
C ALA A 77 -8.79 -10.84 -5.94
N MET A 78 -7.60 -10.85 -6.52
CA MET A 78 -6.94 -12.04 -7.05
C MET A 78 -5.78 -12.45 -6.15
N ASP A 79 -5.65 -13.76 -5.92
CA ASP A 79 -4.52 -14.37 -5.25
C ASP A 79 -3.20 -13.97 -5.93
N THR A 80 -2.16 -13.73 -5.14
CA THR A 80 -0.83 -13.26 -5.57
C THR A 80 -0.81 -11.90 -6.31
N VAL A 81 -1.95 -11.25 -6.51
CA VAL A 81 -2.06 -9.93 -7.15
C VAL A 81 -2.30 -8.84 -6.11
N THR A 82 -3.40 -8.93 -5.34
CA THR A 82 -3.76 -7.89 -4.39
C THR A 82 -3.65 -8.39 -2.95
N GLU A 83 -2.49 -8.18 -2.40
CA GLU A 83 -2.18 -8.29 -0.97
C GLU A 83 -1.86 -6.92 -0.40
N ALA A 84 -1.43 -6.84 0.87
CA ALA A 84 -1.20 -5.58 1.56
C ALA A 84 -0.29 -4.61 0.79
N GLN A 85 0.78 -5.11 0.17
CA GLN A 85 1.72 -4.25 -0.56
C GLN A 85 1.09 -3.57 -1.78
N MET A 86 0.36 -4.33 -2.61
CA MET A 86 -0.35 -3.78 -3.76
C MET A 86 -1.47 -2.83 -3.31
N ALA A 87 -2.21 -3.19 -2.25
CA ALA A 87 -3.27 -2.35 -1.71
C ALA A 87 -2.72 -1.00 -1.20
N ILE A 88 -1.56 -1.00 -0.53
CA ILE A 88 -0.88 0.23 -0.10
C ILE A 88 -0.41 1.05 -1.31
N ALA A 89 0.17 0.40 -2.31
CA ALA A 89 0.68 1.09 -3.50
C ALA A 89 -0.44 1.81 -4.25
N ILE A 90 -1.56 1.14 -4.51
CA ILE A 90 -2.69 1.73 -5.24
C ILE A 90 -3.40 2.81 -4.41
N ALA A 91 -3.51 2.63 -3.08
CA ALA A 91 -4.10 3.62 -2.19
C ALA A 91 -3.30 4.94 -2.19
N ARG A 92 -1.97 4.86 -2.22
CA ARG A 92 -1.08 6.04 -2.32
C ARG A 92 -1.26 6.84 -3.61
N GLU A 93 -1.74 6.22 -4.67
CA GLU A 93 -2.07 6.89 -5.93
C GLU A 93 -3.53 7.38 -5.97
N GLY A 94 -4.34 7.07 -4.95
CA GLY A 94 -5.73 7.53 -4.81
C GLY A 94 -6.78 6.53 -5.26
N GLY A 95 -6.38 5.30 -5.59
CA GLY A 95 -7.27 4.18 -5.88
C GLY A 95 -7.54 3.32 -4.64
N ILE A 96 -8.02 2.09 -4.83
CA ILE A 96 -8.27 1.13 -3.75
C ILE A 96 -7.87 -0.29 -4.14
N GLY A 97 -7.30 -1.02 -3.18
CA GLY A 97 -7.02 -2.45 -3.32
C GLY A 97 -8.08 -3.31 -2.63
N VAL A 98 -8.52 -4.36 -3.31
CA VAL A 98 -9.43 -5.35 -2.72
C VAL A 98 -8.64 -6.62 -2.40
N ILE A 99 -8.42 -6.89 -1.11
CA ILE A 99 -7.68 -8.06 -0.64
C ILE A 99 -8.46 -9.34 -1.00
N HIS A 100 -7.77 -10.33 -1.59
CA HIS A 100 -8.39 -11.59 -1.97
C HIS A 100 -8.73 -12.47 -0.75
N LYS A 101 -9.59 -13.47 -0.97
CA LYS A 101 -10.08 -14.36 0.09
C LYS A 101 -9.34 -15.70 0.20
N ASN A 102 -8.37 -15.98 -0.68
CA ASN A 102 -7.65 -17.27 -0.68
C ASN A 102 -6.56 -17.31 0.40
N MET A 103 -6.98 -17.13 1.65
CA MET A 103 -6.16 -17.17 2.86
C MET A 103 -7.05 -17.41 4.07
N SER A 104 -6.48 -17.65 5.25
CA SER A 104 -7.28 -17.76 6.48
C SER A 104 -7.88 -16.40 6.86
N ILE A 105 -8.92 -16.43 7.70
CA ILE A 105 -9.57 -15.21 8.21
C ILE A 105 -8.56 -14.34 8.97
N GLU A 106 -7.71 -14.96 9.77
CA GLU A 106 -6.67 -14.29 10.57
C GLU A 106 -5.64 -13.63 9.65
N GLU A 107 -5.21 -14.33 8.59
CA GLU A 107 -4.26 -13.78 7.63
C GLU A 107 -4.88 -12.61 6.86
N GLN A 108 -6.14 -12.72 6.40
CA GLN A 108 -6.80 -11.62 5.71
C GLN A 108 -6.96 -10.39 6.64
N ALA A 109 -7.33 -10.61 7.89
CA ALA A 109 -7.39 -9.54 8.90
C ALA A 109 -6.01 -8.90 9.12
N ARG A 110 -4.94 -9.70 9.13
CA ARG A 110 -3.57 -9.22 9.24
C ARG A 110 -3.19 -8.34 8.03
N GLN A 111 -3.50 -8.78 6.80
CA GLN A 111 -3.26 -8.02 5.58
C GLN A 111 -3.98 -6.65 5.62
N VAL A 112 -5.25 -6.64 6.01
CA VAL A 112 -6.02 -5.39 6.16
C VAL A 112 -5.41 -4.49 7.24
N ALA A 113 -4.99 -5.06 8.38
CA ALA A 113 -4.36 -4.29 9.44
C ALA A 113 -3.04 -3.63 8.99
N ILE A 114 -2.25 -4.31 8.14
CA ILE A 114 -1.03 -3.74 7.54
C ILE A 114 -1.39 -2.53 6.68
N VAL A 115 -2.40 -2.65 5.81
CA VAL A 115 -2.85 -1.53 4.94
C VAL A 115 -3.31 -0.35 5.78
N LYS A 116 -4.18 -0.59 6.78
CA LYS A 116 -4.70 0.46 7.66
C LYS A 116 -3.62 1.17 8.47
N ARG A 117 -2.59 0.47 8.89
CA ARG A 117 -1.44 1.07 9.57
C ARG A 117 -0.55 1.88 8.63
N ALA A 118 -0.47 1.49 7.36
CA ALA A 118 0.27 2.25 6.35
C ALA A 118 -0.37 3.61 6.03
N GLU A 119 -1.69 3.77 6.22
CA GLU A 119 -2.39 5.07 6.14
C GLU A 119 -1.79 6.10 7.13
N ASN A 120 -1.33 5.63 8.28
CA ASN A 120 -0.69 6.45 9.29
C ASN A 120 0.81 6.70 9.05
N GLY A 121 1.32 6.42 7.85
CA GLY A 121 2.73 6.59 7.50
C GLY A 121 3.68 5.64 8.22
N MET A 122 3.16 4.57 8.84
CA MET A 122 3.95 3.58 9.55
C MET A 122 4.37 2.45 8.61
N ILE A 123 5.66 2.14 8.58
CA ILE A 123 6.20 0.92 7.98
C ILE A 123 5.91 -0.23 8.95
N TYR A 124 5.07 -1.18 8.54
CA TYR A 124 4.77 -2.37 9.32
C TYR A 124 5.85 -3.44 9.08
N ASP A 125 6.23 -4.16 10.16
CA ASP A 125 7.31 -5.18 10.13
C ASP A 125 8.58 -4.64 9.42
N PRO A 126 9.20 -3.58 9.97
CA PRO A 126 10.34 -2.93 9.34
C PRO A 126 11.53 -3.89 9.27
N VAL A 127 12.41 -3.63 8.33
CA VAL A 127 13.70 -4.32 8.28
C VAL A 127 14.44 -4.08 9.59
N THR A 128 14.86 -5.15 10.25
CA THR A 128 15.55 -5.13 11.55
C THR A 128 16.88 -5.85 11.46
N ILE A 129 17.75 -5.58 12.40
CA ILE A 129 19.00 -6.31 12.60
C ILE A 129 19.03 -6.87 14.02
N LYS A 130 19.58 -8.07 14.17
CA LYS A 130 19.72 -8.68 15.48
C LYS A 130 20.87 -8.04 16.28
N ARG A 131 20.64 -7.91 17.55
CA ARG A 131 21.70 -7.58 18.51
C ARG A 131 22.90 -8.55 18.34
N GLY A 132 24.12 -8.01 18.44
CA GLY A 132 25.34 -8.80 18.26
C GLY A 132 25.80 -8.99 16.82
N SER A 133 25.03 -8.58 15.81
CA SER A 133 25.47 -8.54 14.41
C SER A 133 26.63 -7.56 14.21
N ALA A 134 27.38 -7.70 13.11
CA ALA A 134 28.48 -6.81 12.79
C ALA A 134 28.03 -5.50 12.13
N VAL A 135 28.82 -4.46 12.22
CA VAL A 135 28.62 -3.19 11.50
C VAL A 135 28.48 -3.42 10.00
N LYS A 136 29.25 -4.35 9.43
CA LYS A 136 29.16 -4.73 8.03
C LYS A 136 27.75 -5.20 7.66
N ASP A 137 27.14 -6.05 8.46
CA ASP A 137 25.81 -6.59 8.19
C ASP A 137 24.77 -5.47 8.15
N ALA A 138 24.89 -4.48 9.04
CA ALA A 138 24.02 -3.31 9.04
C ALA A 138 24.18 -2.46 7.77
N LEU A 139 25.40 -2.24 7.31
CA LEU A 139 25.69 -1.50 6.08
C LEU A 139 25.18 -2.24 4.84
N ASP A 140 25.36 -3.56 4.78
CA ASP A 140 24.85 -4.39 3.68
C ASP A 140 23.33 -4.33 3.60
N ILE A 141 22.63 -4.47 4.72
CA ILE A 141 21.17 -4.32 4.81
C ILE A 141 20.72 -2.92 4.40
N MET A 142 21.40 -1.87 4.88
CA MET A 142 21.07 -0.49 4.53
C MET A 142 21.22 -0.23 3.02
N ALA A 143 22.25 -0.81 2.40
CA ALA A 143 22.50 -0.69 0.96
C ALA A 143 21.47 -1.45 0.15
N GLU A 144 21.17 -2.69 0.53
CA GLU A 144 20.20 -3.56 -0.15
C GLU A 144 18.79 -2.96 -0.15
N TYR A 145 18.33 -2.52 1.02
CA TYR A 145 16.96 -1.97 1.18
C TYR A 145 16.89 -0.45 0.96
N LYS A 146 18.01 0.22 0.66
CA LYS A 146 18.12 1.68 0.45
C LYS A 146 17.54 2.50 1.62
N ILE A 147 17.82 2.05 2.84
CA ILE A 147 17.34 2.66 4.08
C ILE A 147 18.50 3.28 4.86
N GLY A 148 18.25 4.36 5.57
CA GLY A 148 19.27 5.11 6.34
C GLY A 148 19.26 4.81 7.82
N GLY A 149 18.67 3.70 8.27
CA GLY A 149 18.72 3.25 9.66
C GLY A 149 17.77 2.09 9.91
N ILE A 150 18.14 1.26 10.88
CA ILE A 150 17.56 -0.03 11.16
C ILE A 150 17.32 -0.15 12.67
N PRO A 151 16.12 -0.53 13.13
CA PRO A 151 15.90 -0.95 14.51
C PRO A 151 16.69 -2.21 14.83
N VAL A 152 17.33 -2.23 15.98
CA VAL A 152 18.04 -3.40 16.51
C VAL A 152 17.13 -4.10 17.50
N VAL A 153 16.96 -5.42 17.31
CA VAL A 153 16.07 -6.24 18.13
C VAL A 153 16.81 -7.45 18.70
N ASP A 154 16.26 -7.99 19.77
CA ASP A 154 16.70 -9.29 20.30
C ASP A 154 15.99 -10.47 19.55
N ASP A 155 16.22 -11.68 20.02
CA ASP A 155 15.64 -12.90 19.40
C ASP A 155 14.12 -12.97 19.54
N GLU A 156 13.53 -12.26 20.49
CA GLU A 156 12.09 -12.21 20.76
C GLU A 156 11.39 -11.00 20.12
N LYS A 157 12.15 -10.21 19.30
CA LYS A 157 11.71 -8.97 18.64
C LYS A 157 11.47 -7.78 19.59
N TYR A 158 12.05 -7.77 20.79
CA TYR A 158 12.07 -6.54 21.60
C TYR A 158 13.06 -5.54 21.03
N LEU A 159 12.66 -4.27 21.05
CA LEU A 159 13.52 -3.20 20.61
C LEU A 159 14.64 -2.96 21.63
N VAL A 160 15.90 -3.13 21.21
CA VAL A 160 17.06 -2.95 22.09
C VAL A 160 17.96 -1.77 21.65
N GLY A 161 17.76 -1.26 20.45
CA GLY A 161 18.53 -0.16 19.91
C GLY A 161 18.03 0.32 18.55
N ILE A 162 18.68 1.33 18.04
CA ILE A 162 18.56 1.79 16.66
C ILE A 162 19.94 2.16 16.14
N VAL A 163 20.25 1.76 14.91
CA VAL A 163 21.46 2.15 14.21
C VAL A 163 21.11 2.91 12.94
N THR A 164 21.81 4.01 12.71
CA THR A 164 21.57 4.90 11.58
C THR A 164 22.85 5.18 10.81
N ASN A 165 22.73 5.73 9.60
CA ASN A 165 23.88 6.21 8.84
C ASN A 165 24.73 7.22 9.60
N ARG A 166 24.16 7.94 10.57
CA ARG A 166 24.89 8.88 11.42
C ARG A 166 25.84 8.14 12.34
N ASP A 167 25.39 7.05 12.94
CA ASP A 167 26.16 6.25 13.89
C ASP A 167 27.31 5.52 13.18
N LEU A 168 27.09 5.09 11.92
CA LEU A 168 28.06 4.33 11.14
C LEU A 168 29.00 5.20 10.29
N ARG A 169 28.74 6.50 10.14
CA ARG A 169 29.46 7.39 9.21
C ARG A 169 30.97 7.39 9.40
N PHE A 170 31.42 7.30 10.62
CA PHE A 170 32.84 7.39 10.97
C PHE A 170 33.41 6.06 11.46
N GLU A 171 32.61 5.01 11.51
CA GLU A 171 33.10 3.69 11.91
C GLU A 171 33.88 3.06 10.77
N ARG A 172 35.09 2.60 11.09
CA ARG A 172 36.00 1.96 10.13
C ARG A 172 36.15 0.47 10.38
N ASP A 173 35.86 0.02 11.59
CA ASP A 173 35.92 -1.40 11.93
C ASP A 173 34.61 -2.07 11.61
N MET A 174 34.57 -2.73 10.44
CA MET A 174 33.39 -3.43 9.93
C MET A 174 33.07 -4.69 10.74
N THR A 175 33.99 -5.19 11.55
CA THR A 175 33.81 -6.39 12.40
C THR A 175 33.26 -6.06 13.78
N LYS A 176 33.22 -4.78 14.13
CA LYS A 176 32.70 -4.28 15.40
C LYS A 176 31.20 -4.67 15.56
N ARG A 177 30.80 -4.97 16.80
CA ARG A 177 29.42 -5.33 17.08
C ARG A 177 28.53 -4.11 17.07
N ILE A 178 27.31 -4.32 16.55
CA ILE A 178 26.29 -3.25 16.44
C ILE A 178 25.94 -2.66 17.81
N ASP A 179 25.98 -3.46 18.87
CA ASP A 179 25.73 -3.06 20.28
C ASP A 179 26.68 -1.97 20.79
N GLU A 180 27.85 -1.81 20.15
CA GLU A 180 28.86 -0.83 20.54
C GLU A 180 28.68 0.51 19.84
N VAL A 181 27.94 0.53 18.73
CA VAL A 181 27.75 1.72 17.88
C VAL A 181 26.30 2.21 17.82
N MET A 182 25.32 1.34 18.14
CA MET A 182 23.91 1.71 18.12
C MET A 182 23.54 2.70 19.22
N THR A 183 22.52 3.49 19.00
CA THR A 183 21.83 4.24 20.05
C THR A 183 20.98 3.26 20.85
N LYS A 184 21.26 3.10 22.15
CA LYS A 184 20.55 2.18 23.06
C LYS A 184 19.94 2.90 24.27
N ASP A 185 20.47 4.05 24.63
CA ASP A 185 19.99 4.82 25.76
C ASP A 185 18.95 5.86 25.27
N ASN A 186 17.86 6.01 26.02
CA ASN A 186 16.79 6.97 25.75
C ASN A 186 16.21 6.86 24.32
N ILE A 187 15.95 5.63 23.85
CA ILE A 187 15.32 5.41 22.55
C ILE A 187 13.91 6.01 22.61
N VAL A 188 13.66 7.00 21.77
CA VAL A 188 12.32 7.58 21.61
C VAL A 188 11.47 6.61 20.82
N THR A 189 10.35 6.17 21.39
CA THR A 189 9.41 5.24 20.80
C THR A 189 8.00 5.80 20.85
N THR A 190 7.08 5.19 20.11
CA THR A 190 5.65 5.49 20.19
C THR A 190 4.82 4.21 20.17
N THR A 191 3.52 4.32 20.38
CA THR A 191 2.58 3.21 20.41
C THR A 191 1.78 3.10 19.11
N PRO A 192 1.22 1.92 18.80
CA PRO A 192 0.31 1.76 17.68
C PRO A 192 -0.90 2.69 17.79
N GLY A 193 -1.24 3.35 16.67
CA GLY A 193 -2.35 4.32 16.63
C GLY A 193 -1.94 5.77 16.79
N THR A 194 -0.66 6.06 17.00
CA THR A 194 -0.13 7.43 16.95
C THR A 194 -0.41 8.02 15.56
N ASP A 195 -1.10 9.16 15.53
CA ASP A 195 -1.39 9.88 14.29
C ASP A 195 -0.14 10.58 13.73
N MET A 196 -0.22 10.97 12.46
CA MET A 196 0.89 11.58 11.73
C MET A 196 1.36 12.92 12.30
N GLU A 197 0.44 13.70 12.85
CA GLU A 197 0.77 15.00 13.44
C GLU A 197 1.56 14.83 14.71
N THR A 198 1.10 13.96 15.61
CA THR A 198 1.79 13.59 16.84
C THR A 198 3.15 12.97 16.56
N ALA A 199 3.22 12.03 15.58
CA ALA A 199 4.50 11.43 15.18
C ALA A 199 5.48 12.48 14.63
N SER A 200 5.00 13.41 13.80
CA SER A 200 5.81 14.51 13.26
C SER A 200 6.37 15.39 14.38
N LYS A 201 5.56 15.71 15.38
CA LYS A 201 5.97 16.52 16.54
C LYS A 201 7.03 15.81 17.37
N ILE A 202 6.85 14.52 17.66
CA ILE A 202 7.85 13.70 18.38
C ILE A 202 9.19 13.68 17.64
N LEU A 203 9.16 13.45 16.31
CA LEU A 203 10.38 13.45 15.49
C LEU A 203 11.09 14.81 15.52
N GLN A 204 10.33 15.90 15.44
CA GLN A 204 10.87 17.26 15.44
C GLN A 204 11.46 17.64 16.81
N GLU A 205 10.73 17.41 17.90
CA GLU A 205 11.17 17.76 19.27
C GLU A 205 12.44 17.00 19.66
N ASN A 206 12.53 15.72 19.26
CA ASN A 206 13.69 14.90 19.57
C ASN A 206 14.80 14.96 18.49
N LYS A 207 14.60 15.70 17.39
CA LYS A 207 15.54 15.82 16.25
C LYS A 207 15.98 14.46 15.68
N ILE A 208 15.02 13.53 15.60
CA ILE A 208 15.21 12.20 15.03
C ILE A 208 14.46 12.03 13.72
N GLU A 209 14.92 11.15 12.85
CA GLU A 209 14.31 10.86 11.55
C GLU A 209 13.47 9.56 11.57
N LYS A 210 13.61 8.77 12.62
CA LYS A 210 13.02 7.45 12.76
C LYS A 210 12.44 7.27 14.14
N LEU A 211 11.18 6.86 14.18
CA LEU A 211 10.41 6.66 15.40
C LEU A 211 9.90 5.22 15.44
N PRO A 212 10.57 4.33 16.19
CA PRO A 212 10.09 2.97 16.38
C PRO A 212 8.72 2.95 17.06
N VAL A 213 7.85 2.08 16.58
CA VAL A 213 6.52 1.82 17.16
C VAL A 213 6.59 0.48 17.88
N VAL A 214 6.32 0.50 19.17
CA VAL A 214 6.38 -0.69 20.03
C VAL A 214 5.04 -0.96 20.69
N ASP A 215 4.77 -2.22 21.01
CA ASP A 215 3.61 -2.60 21.83
C ASP A 215 3.81 -2.27 23.32
N GLU A 216 2.79 -2.57 24.14
CA GLU A 216 2.84 -2.37 25.58
C GLU A 216 3.96 -3.16 26.29
N LYS A 217 4.48 -4.19 25.64
CA LYS A 217 5.57 -5.03 26.14
C LYS A 217 6.94 -4.63 25.61
N GLY A 218 7.01 -3.62 24.72
CA GLY A 218 8.27 -3.16 24.11
C GLY A 218 8.69 -3.93 22.86
N LYS A 219 7.82 -4.80 22.30
CA LYS A 219 8.10 -5.45 21.01
C LYS A 219 7.94 -4.48 19.87
N LEU A 220 8.86 -4.54 18.93
CA LEU A 220 8.80 -3.73 17.72
C LEU A 220 7.66 -4.19 16.81
N ILE A 221 6.76 -3.27 16.50
CA ILE A 221 5.64 -3.49 15.58
C ILE A 221 5.87 -2.78 14.25
N GLY A 222 6.45 -1.58 14.30
CA GLY A 222 6.57 -0.75 13.13
C GLY A 222 7.64 0.32 13.29
N LEU A 223 7.79 1.10 12.24
CA LEU A 223 8.70 2.24 12.17
C LEU A 223 8.00 3.38 11.43
N ILE A 224 8.02 4.57 12.01
CA ILE A 224 7.60 5.80 11.33
C ILE A 224 8.86 6.56 10.95
N THR A 225 8.96 7.03 9.71
CA THR A 225 10.09 7.85 9.29
C THR A 225 9.65 9.24 8.86
N TYR A 226 10.52 10.21 9.01
CA TYR A 226 10.27 11.58 8.55
C TYR A 226 9.93 11.63 7.05
N LYS A 227 10.58 10.79 6.24
CA LYS A 227 10.31 10.69 4.80
C LYS A 227 8.88 10.23 4.49
N ASP A 228 8.35 9.30 5.28
CA ASP A 228 6.99 8.78 5.07
C ASP A 228 5.94 9.84 5.47
N ILE A 229 6.20 10.59 6.53
CA ILE A 229 5.36 11.73 6.93
C ILE A 229 5.33 12.80 5.84
N THR A 230 6.49 13.17 5.28
CA THR A 230 6.58 14.17 4.23
C THR A 230 5.84 13.72 2.97
N LYS A 231 6.06 12.47 2.55
CA LYS A 231 5.35 11.90 1.38
C LYS A 231 3.83 11.85 1.57
N ALA A 232 3.35 11.54 2.78
CA ALA A 232 1.93 11.50 3.06
C ALA A 232 1.30 12.91 3.06
N LYS A 233 2.06 13.96 3.38
CA LYS A 233 1.61 15.36 3.24
C LYS A 233 1.54 15.80 1.78
N ASP A 234 2.50 15.37 0.97
CA ASP A 234 2.56 15.73 -0.47
C ASP A 234 1.53 14.96 -1.31
N LYS A 235 1.19 13.74 -0.92
CA LYS A 235 0.20 12.88 -1.56
C LYS A 235 -0.72 12.27 -0.50
N PRO A 236 -1.73 13.01 0.00
CA PRO A 236 -2.69 12.46 0.96
C PRO A 236 -3.52 11.36 0.29
N MET A 237 -3.59 10.21 0.96
CA MET A 237 -4.40 9.05 0.53
C MET A 237 -5.90 9.34 0.61
#